data_3a47f621445c60993cb5151a503234cd
#
_entry.id   3a47f621445c60993cb5151a503234cd
#
_cell.length_a   1.000
_cell.length_b   1.000
_cell.length_c   1.000
_cell.angle_alpha   90.00
_cell.angle_beta   90.00
_cell.angle_gamma   90.00
#
_symmetry.space_group_name_H-M   'P 1'
#
loop_
_entity.id
_entity.type
_entity.pdbx_description
1 polymer ?
#
loop_
_entity_poly.entity_id
_entity_poly.type
_entity_poly.pdbx_seq_one_letter_code
_entity_poly.pdbx_strand_id
1 'polypeptide(L)'
;MCINGRLYPIKWIFISLLFLILLIVVPHASTYRKSPEPPPKYGGTFRMKAFASGFNPQLDPVSPSSYIFISEQIYDGLVRLDKNLNPMPALAEYWSISSDGTKYKFYLKKGVKFHHGTELTAEDVKFSLERILDKSTLSPYYLFFVTRVSGAKEFREGKAETVKGFQILDKYIFEITWTKPYYSSLYLLSMPFCKILPRDKIISDGIGFFRKPSGTGPFKFDYYLRTNRLEIAGVHLTRYDEYFAEPAYLDAVEFCPLFTLDHFMNEEIDSTPVISTRLLNSDYQIYQDDPLTHLFLGMSCHIPPLDNPSVRRAVSLMLNKPGIADAASDIKSIRRPINNYIPSRVPGFIIPNETINLNPEEALELLTEAGFSEENSFPSLNFFIDEPRTESKYEIFKEISEQLSSFGIRVRLRYYSSLNEVKTQSSPYLILIGHLLSMPDPEDMIRPLFYSESTFNVFGYTNPQLDKFLTLADTERSRTKRTELFHLIEEILYWDVPAIPLYSYQNRIAMQPYVRGVEVPPMGLYYLDASKIWLDK
;
A
#
# COMPACT_ATOMS: atom_id res chain seq x y z
N MET A 1 34.71 -17.81 -62.54
CA MET A 1 35.66 -16.87 -63.09
C MET A 1 36.97 -16.92 -62.32
N CYS A 2 38.03 -17.37 -62.93
CA CYS A 2 39.36 -17.38 -62.32
C CYS A 2 40.05 -16.06 -62.61
N ILE A 3 40.41 -15.33 -61.57
CA ILE A 3 41.40 -14.24 -61.67
C ILE A 3 42.48 -14.56 -60.61
N ASN A 4 43.72 -14.72 -61.02
CA ASN A 4 44.90 -14.96 -60.21
C ASN A 4 44.88 -16.24 -59.31
N GLY A 5 44.51 -17.39 -59.86
CA GLY A 5 44.92 -18.70 -59.31
C GLY A 5 44.47 -19.07 -57.90
N ARG A 6 43.46 -18.43 -57.31
CA ARG A 6 42.85 -18.83 -56.03
C ARG A 6 41.34 -19.00 -56.14
N LEU A 7 40.85 -20.20 -55.87
CA LEU A 7 39.43 -20.52 -55.71
C LEU A 7 38.99 -20.07 -54.32
N TYR A 8 38.07 -19.11 -54.22
CA TYR A 8 37.37 -18.79 -52.98
C TYR A 8 36.12 -19.67 -52.87
N PRO A 9 35.88 -20.32 -51.73
CA PRO A 9 34.73 -21.20 -51.58
C PRO A 9 33.43 -20.38 -51.55
N ILE A 10 32.46 -20.83 -52.33
CA ILE A 10 31.10 -20.25 -52.52
C ILE A 10 30.36 -19.96 -51.21
N LYS A 11 30.79 -20.53 -50.09
CA LYS A 11 30.19 -20.32 -48.74
C LYS A 11 30.23 -18.86 -48.24
N TRP A 12 31.20 -18.04 -48.68
CA TRP A 12 31.30 -16.66 -48.21
C TRP A 12 30.36 -15.68 -48.92
N ILE A 13 29.89 -16.01 -50.11
CA ILE A 13 28.96 -15.17 -50.87
C ILE A 13 27.55 -15.26 -50.28
N PHE A 14 27.16 -16.42 -49.76
CA PHE A 14 25.85 -16.59 -49.08
C PHE A 14 25.79 -15.89 -47.72
N ILE A 15 26.89 -15.82 -46.96
CA ILE A 15 26.93 -15.13 -45.66
C ILE A 15 26.83 -13.62 -45.86
N SER A 16 27.49 -13.07 -46.90
CA SER A 16 27.39 -11.63 -47.19
C SER A 16 26.01 -11.21 -47.71
N LEU A 17 25.27 -12.08 -48.43
CA LEU A 17 23.89 -11.81 -48.84
C LEU A 17 22.92 -11.94 -47.69
N LEU A 18 23.15 -12.87 -46.74
CA LEU A 18 22.32 -13.00 -45.55
C LEU A 18 22.46 -11.79 -44.60
N PHE A 19 23.65 -11.22 -44.47
CA PHE A 19 23.88 -9.98 -43.72
C PHE A 19 23.25 -8.74 -44.38
N LEU A 20 23.17 -8.70 -45.71
CA LEU A 20 22.54 -7.60 -46.44
C LEU A 20 21.00 -7.66 -46.35
N ILE A 21 20.41 -8.86 -46.24
CA ILE A 21 18.96 -9.05 -46.10
C ILE A 21 18.53 -8.80 -44.65
N LEU A 22 19.38 -9.07 -43.62
CA LEU A 22 19.07 -8.75 -42.22
C LEU A 22 19.13 -7.24 -41.92
N LEU A 23 19.74 -6.41 -42.76
CA LEU A 23 19.78 -4.95 -42.58
C LEU A 23 18.56 -4.20 -43.17
N ILE A 24 17.65 -4.90 -43.89
CA ILE A 24 16.48 -4.28 -44.53
C ILE A 24 15.18 -4.52 -43.73
N VAL A 25 15.20 -5.39 -42.71
CA VAL A 25 14.04 -5.59 -41.82
C VAL A 25 14.42 -5.11 -40.39
N VAL A 26 14.82 -3.85 -40.28
CA VAL A 26 14.61 -3.12 -39.02
C VAL A 26 13.15 -2.68 -39.04
N PRO A 27 12.28 -3.23 -38.19
CA PRO A 27 10.99 -2.60 -38.02
C PRO A 27 11.29 -1.16 -37.59
N HIS A 28 10.80 -0.20 -38.39
CA HIS A 28 10.68 1.16 -37.90
C HIS A 28 9.80 1.06 -36.66
N ALA A 29 10.42 0.90 -35.49
CA ALA A 29 9.79 1.28 -34.25
C ALA A 29 9.46 2.76 -34.47
N SER A 30 8.24 3.03 -34.88
CA SER A 30 7.66 4.34 -34.81
C SER A 30 7.84 4.76 -33.35
N THR A 31 8.90 5.49 -33.08
CA THR A 31 9.00 6.27 -31.87
C THR A 31 7.84 7.26 -31.97
N TYR A 32 6.72 6.86 -31.42
CA TYR A 32 5.65 7.77 -31.10
C TYR A 32 6.30 8.82 -30.19
N ARG A 33 6.84 9.88 -30.77
CA ARG A 33 7.17 11.08 -30.01
C ARG A 33 5.83 11.59 -29.51
N LYS A 34 5.55 11.26 -28.22
CA LYS A 34 4.48 11.92 -27.49
C LYS A 34 4.71 13.41 -27.76
N SER A 35 3.74 14.07 -28.40
CA SER A 35 3.80 15.52 -28.59
C SER A 35 4.06 16.15 -27.21
N PRO A 36 4.92 17.18 -27.10
CA PRO A 36 5.16 17.82 -25.82
C PRO A 36 3.83 18.22 -25.21
N GLU A 37 3.62 17.88 -23.95
CA GLU A 37 2.41 18.27 -23.24
C GLU A 37 2.30 19.81 -23.27
N PRO A 38 1.12 20.36 -23.50
CA PRO A 38 0.93 21.81 -23.43
C PRO A 38 1.29 22.31 -22.02
N PRO A 39 1.68 23.59 -21.89
CA PRO A 39 2.00 24.16 -20.59
C PRO A 39 0.78 24.09 -19.67
N PRO A 40 0.99 23.86 -18.34
CA PRO A 40 -0.10 23.79 -17.39
C PRO A 40 -0.97 25.03 -17.42
N LYS A 41 -2.29 24.84 -17.31
CA LYS A 41 -3.29 25.90 -17.20
C LYS A 41 -3.71 26.05 -15.75
N TYR A 42 -3.90 27.29 -15.31
CA TYR A 42 -4.49 27.58 -14.01
C TYR A 42 -6.01 27.71 -14.12
N GLY A 43 -6.69 27.24 -13.07
CA GLY A 43 -8.14 27.37 -12.95
C GLY A 43 -8.90 26.05 -13.03
N GLY A 44 -10.20 26.15 -12.77
CA GLY A 44 -11.13 25.04 -12.84
C GLY A 44 -11.22 24.21 -11.57
N THR A 45 -12.28 23.37 -11.53
CA THR A 45 -12.55 22.45 -10.42
C THR A 45 -12.39 21.01 -10.90
N PHE A 46 -11.53 20.26 -10.23
CA PHE A 46 -11.38 18.82 -10.45
C PHE A 46 -12.36 18.05 -9.57
N ARG A 47 -13.27 17.29 -10.19
CA ARG A 47 -14.33 16.52 -9.54
C ARG A 47 -14.02 15.04 -9.58
N MET A 48 -13.89 14.45 -8.41
CA MET A 48 -13.49 13.06 -8.27
C MET A 48 -14.54 12.25 -7.52
N LYS A 49 -14.92 11.09 -8.09
CA LYS A 49 -15.61 10.05 -7.33
C LYS A 49 -14.67 9.43 -6.29
N ALA A 50 -15.15 9.30 -5.07
CA ALA A 50 -14.40 8.59 -4.02
C ALA A 50 -14.31 7.08 -4.25
N PHE A 51 -13.24 6.48 -3.71
CA PHE A 51 -13.11 5.01 -3.59
C PHE A 51 -14.00 4.40 -2.48
N ALA A 52 -14.82 5.20 -1.82
CA ALA A 52 -15.68 4.78 -0.72
C ALA A 52 -17.16 4.76 -1.11
N SER A 53 -17.97 3.99 -0.39
CA SER A 53 -19.42 3.90 -0.59
C SER A 53 -20.22 4.98 0.17
N GLY A 54 -19.59 5.66 1.14
CA GLY A 54 -20.21 6.72 1.94
C GLY A 54 -19.21 7.81 2.31
N PHE A 55 -19.67 8.90 2.92
CA PHE A 55 -18.85 10.00 3.34
C PHE A 55 -18.92 10.23 4.86
N ASN A 56 -17.76 10.18 5.52
CA ASN A 56 -17.63 10.57 6.92
C ASN A 56 -17.05 12.00 6.99
N PRO A 57 -17.77 12.97 7.57
CA PRO A 57 -17.31 14.35 7.65
C PRO A 57 -16.22 14.59 8.71
N GLN A 58 -15.76 13.56 9.40
CA GLN A 58 -14.64 13.64 10.33
C GLN A 58 -13.33 13.45 9.57
N LEU A 59 -12.63 14.55 9.26
CA LEU A 59 -11.39 14.56 8.47
C LEU A 59 -10.15 14.55 9.38
N ASP A 60 -10.15 13.73 10.43
CA ASP A 60 -9.04 13.55 11.36
C ASP A 60 -8.02 12.54 10.79
N PRO A 61 -6.75 12.94 10.51
CA PRO A 61 -5.74 12.06 9.93
C PRO A 61 -5.43 10.82 10.78
N VAL A 62 -5.60 10.89 12.11
CA VAL A 62 -5.31 9.74 13.00
C VAL A 62 -6.48 8.76 13.11
N SER A 63 -7.62 9.05 12.49
CA SER A 63 -8.77 8.16 12.44
C SER A 63 -8.58 7.06 11.38
N PRO A 64 -8.91 5.79 11.67
CA PRO A 64 -8.86 4.72 10.68
C PRO A 64 -9.88 4.90 9.53
N SER A 65 -10.90 5.75 9.73
CA SER A 65 -11.89 6.10 8.71
C SER A 65 -11.55 7.37 7.93
N SER A 66 -10.35 7.92 8.10
CA SER A 66 -9.92 9.10 7.36
C SER A 66 -9.74 8.79 5.87
N TYR A 67 -10.14 9.75 5.03
CA TYR A 67 -9.90 9.66 3.59
C TYR A 67 -8.49 10.16 3.28
N ILE A 68 -7.60 9.26 2.93
CA ILE A 68 -6.18 9.58 2.61
C ILE A 68 -6.12 10.67 1.55
N PHE A 69 -6.88 10.53 0.44
CA PHE A 69 -6.89 11.53 -0.63
C PHE A 69 -7.20 12.95 -0.11
N ILE A 70 -8.23 13.10 0.75
CA ILE A 70 -8.60 14.41 1.31
C ILE A 70 -7.52 14.92 2.28
N SER A 71 -7.00 14.03 3.13
CA SER A 71 -5.91 14.36 4.06
C SER A 71 -4.67 14.87 3.34
N GLU A 72 -4.29 14.26 2.22
CA GLU A 72 -3.14 14.69 1.41
C GLU A 72 -3.31 16.08 0.79
N GLN A 73 -4.55 16.52 0.54
CA GLN A 73 -4.81 17.87 0.02
C GLN A 73 -4.79 18.96 1.11
N ILE A 74 -5.20 18.60 2.35
CA ILE A 74 -5.41 19.58 3.43
C ILE A 74 -4.18 19.73 4.34
N TYR A 75 -3.43 18.63 4.55
CA TYR A 75 -2.37 18.56 5.57
C TYR A 75 -1.02 18.14 4.99
N ASP A 76 0.06 18.67 5.55
CA ASP A 76 1.42 18.19 5.31
C ASP A 76 1.98 17.48 6.54
N GLY A 77 2.98 16.60 6.32
CA GLY A 77 3.80 15.99 7.35
C GLY A 77 5.18 16.64 7.45
N LEU A 78 6.02 16.16 8.38
CA LEU A 78 7.43 16.58 8.46
C LEU A 78 8.19 16.22 7.19
N VAL A 79 7.93 15.05 6.66
CA VAL A 79 8.54 14.46 5.46
C VAL A 79 7.47 13.92 4.54
N ARG A 80 7.81 13.76 3.27
CA ARG A 80 6.99 13.12 2.23
C ARG A 80 7.82 12.09 1.48
N LEU A 81 7.21 11.32 0.59
CA LEU A 81 7.92 10.37 -0.28
C LEU A 81 8.02 10.91 -1.72
N ASP A 82 9.15 10.66 -2.37
CA ASP A 82 9.28 10.88 -3.82
C ASP A 82 8.69 9.68 -4.61
N LYS A 83 8.72 9.77 -5.94
CA LYS A 83 8.25 8.70 -6.84
C LYS A 83 8.96 7.36 -6.70
N ASN A 84 10.14 7.34 -6.06
CA ASN A 84 10.93 6.14 -5.80
C ASN A 84 10.80 5.67 -4.34
N LEU A 85 9.82 6.20 -3.59
CA LEU A 85 9.63 5.94 -2.16
C LEU A 85 10.80 6.40 -1.27
N ASN A 86 11.61 7.37 -1.69
CA ASN A 86 12.61 7.94 -0.80
C ASN A 86 12.01 9.07 0.04
N PRO A 87 12.33 9.14 1.35
CA PRO A 87 11.93 10.26 2.20
C PRO A 87 12.53 11.59 1.72
N MET A 88 11.68 12.59 1.56
CA MET A 88 12.00 13.93 1.10
C MET A 88 11.50 15.00 2.08
N PRO A 89 12.13 16.18 2.16
CA PRO A 89 11.63 17.32 2.92
C PRO A 89 10.19 17.71 2.58
N ALA A 90 9.39 18.04 3.62
CA ALA A 90 8.08 18.65 3.50
C ALA A 90 7.99 19.85 4.44
N LEU A 91 7.35 19.78 5.60
CA LEU A 91 7.40 20.86 6.61
C LEU A 91 8.77 21.00 7.27
N ALA A 92 9.52 19.90 7.42
CA ALA A 92 10.94 19.98 7.71
C ALA A 92 11.71 20.43 6.46
N GLU A 93 12.60 21.40 6.59
CA GLU A 93 13.54 21.80 5.55
C GLU A 93 14.64 20.74 5.36
N TYR A 94 15.12 20.19 6.48
CA TYR A 94 16.05 19.08 6.54
C TYR A 94 15.99 18.42 7.92
N TRP A 95 16.71 17.32 8.08
CA TRP A 95 16.87 16.64 9.37
C TRP A 95 18.29 16.11 9.54
N SER A 96 18.67 15.86 10.78
CA SER A 96 19.92 15.19 11.14
C SER A 96 19.64 13.98 12.02
N ILE A 97 20.49 12.95 11.91
CA ILE A 97 20.38 11.72 12.65
C ILE A 97 21.64 11.58 13.51
N SER A 98 21.49 11.26 14.81
CA SER A 98 22.62 11.01 15.70
C SER A 98 23.47 9.81 15.24
N SER A 99 24.72 9.77 15.69
CA SER A 99 25.66 8.71 15.29
C SER A 99 25.19 7.32 15.70
N ASP A 100 24.46 7.20 16.81
CA ASP A 100 23.84 5.95 17.27
C ASP A 100 22.50 5.61 16.56
N GLY A 101 21.96 6.53 15.74
CA GLY A 101 20.72 6.33 14.99
C GLY A 101 19.45 6.42 15.83
N THR A 102 19.53 6.84 17.10
CA THR A 102 18.36 6.89 18.00
C THR A 102 17.66 8.25 18.00
N LYS A 103 18.31 9.33 17.61
CA LYS A 103 17.76 10.68 17.63
C LYS A 103 17.64 11.24 16.22
N TYR A 104 16.45 11.76 15.90
CA TYR A 104 16.14 12.45 14.67
C TYR A 104 15.74 13.88 14.99
N LYS A 105 16.55 14.85 14.54
CA LYS A 105 16.32 16.27 14.75
C LYS A 105 15.85 16.90 13.46
N PHE A 106 14.64 17.45 13.48
CA PHE A 106 13.98 18.10 12.34
C PHE A 106 14.06 19.61 12.47
N TYR A 107 14.49 20.26 11.42
CA TYR A 107 14.55 21.73 11.30
C TYR A 107 13.39 22.17 10.42
N LEU A 108 12.43 22.88 10.99
CA LEU A 108 11.20 23.27 10.33
C LEU A 108 11.42 24.47 9.41
N LYS A 109 10.71 24.52 8.29
CA LYS A 109 10.61 25.71 7.45
C LYS A 109 9.96 26.84 8.23
N LYS A 110 10.56 28.03 8.19
CA LYS A 110 10.03 29.23 8.84
C LYS A 110 8.96 29.89 7.98
N GLY A 111 7.97 30.53 8.62
CA GLY A 111 6.93 31.27 7.93
C GLY A 111 5.84 30.41 7.29
N VAL A 112 5.84 29.09 7.48
CA VAL A 112 4.76 28.22 7.05
C VAL A 112 3.52 28.51 7.88
N LYS A 113 2.39 28.79 7.22
CA LYS A 113 1.13 29.10 7.87
C LYS A 113 0.11 27.99 7.67
N PHE A 114 -0.69 27.76 8.69
CA PHE A 114 -1.95 27.03 8.54
C PHE A 114 -2.97 27.86 7.75
N HIS A 115 -3.99 27.22 7.17
CA HIS A 115 -5.03 27.90 6.37
C HIS A 115 -5.75 29.04 7.11
N HIS A 116 -5.79 29.01 8.44
CA HIS A 116 -6.37 30.08 9.25
C HIS A 116 -5.36 31.19 9.64
N GLY A 117 -4.13 31.13 9.11
CA GLY A 117 -3.13 32.21 9.18
C GLY A 117 -2.09 32.09 10.31
N THR A 118 -2.24 31.20 11.30
CA THR A 118 -1.21 31.01 12.34
C THR A 118 0.02 30.29 11.80
N GLU A 119 1.19 30.65 12.29
CA GLU A 119 2.46 30.06 11.88
C GLU A 119 2.67 28.70 12.56
N LEU A 120 3.15 27.71 11.79
CA LEU A 120 3.52 26.38 12.26
C LEU A 120 4.80 26.44 13.10
N THR A 121 4.81 25.72 14.22
CA THR A 121 5.94 25.62 15.14
C THR A 121 6.20 24.18 15.58
N ALA A 122 7.28 23.94 16.34
CA ALA A 122 7.59 22.64 16.93
C ALA A 122 6.55 22.19 17.98
N GLU A 123 5.77 23.13 18.55
CA GLU A 123 4.65 22.81 19.45
C GLU A 123 3.55 22.03 18.70
N ASP A 124 3.23 22.44 17.45
CA ASP A 124 2.23 21.77 16.63
C ASP A 124 2.69 20.36 16.24
N VAL A 125 4.00 20.20 15.95
CA VAL A 125 4.60 18.90 15.65
C VAL A 125 4.47 17.94 16.82
N LYS A 126 4.90 18.40 18.02
CA LYS A 126 4.81 17.60 19.24
C LYS A 126 3.38 17.17 19.52
N PHE A 127 2.47 18.13 19.53
CA PHE A 127 1.04 17.90 19.76
C PHE A 127 0.46 16.86 18.78
N SER A 128 0.75 17.00 17.49
CA SER A 128 0.22 16.09 16.46
C SER A 128 0.68 14.65 16.65
N LEU A 129 1.97 14.44 16.98
CA LEU A 129 2.50 13.11 17.21
C LEU A 129 2.04 12.52 18.55
N GLU A 130 1.88 13.34 19.62
CA GLU A 130 1.30 12.90 20.89
C GLU A 130 -0.15 12.45 20.73
N ARG A 131 -0.95 13.10 19.85
CA ARG A 131 -2.33 12.70 19.56
C ARG A 131 -2.42 11.27 19.01
N ILE A 132 -1.44 10.78 18.26
CA ILE A 132 -1.43 9.38 17.78
C ILE A 132 -1.41 8.41 18.96
N LEU A 133 -0.73 8.79 20.03
CA LEU A 133 -0.56 8.00 21.24
C LEU A 133 -1.65 8.22 22.29
N ASP A 134 -2.43 9.30 22.18
CA ASP A 134 -3.51 9.61 23.11
C ASP A 134 -4.65 8.57 23.00
N LYS A 135 -5.06 7.99 24.14
CA LYS A 135 -6.15 7.02 24.18
C LYS A 135 -7.47 7.59 23.71
N SER A 136 -7.72 8.89 23.92
CA SER A 136 -8.97 9.54 23.55
C SER A 136 -9.20 9.60 22.05
N THR A 137 -8.15 9.55 21.23
CA THR A 137 -8.25 9.57 19.77
C THR A 137 -8.69 8.22 19.18
N LEU A 138 -8.59 7.13 19.94
CA LEU A 138 -8.83 5.75 19.49
C LEU A 138 -8.03 5.36 18.25
N SER A 139 -6.94 6.07 17.96
CA SER A 139 -6.09 5.80 16.80
C SER A 139 -5.45 4.41 16.90
N PRO A 140 -5.56 3.55 15.89
CA PRO A 140 -4.85 2.26 15.86
C PRO A 140 -3.35 2.43 15.62
N TYR A 141 -2.94 3.57 15.07
CA TYR A 141 -1.56 3.85 14.66
C TYR A 141 -0.60 4.05 15.83
N TYR A 142 -1.11 4.12 17.08
CA TYR A 142 -0.27 4.13 18.28
C TYR A 142 0.67 2.93 18.34
N LEU A 143 0.30 1.80 17.74
CA LEU A 143 1.10 0.57 17.71
C LEU A 143 2.47 0.77 17.05
N PHE A 144 2.58 1.70 16.10
CA PHE A 144 3.86 2.02 15.47
C PHE A 144 4.82 2.79 16.38
N PHE A 145 4.33 3.46 17.42
CA PHE A 145 5.11 4.37 18.26
C PHE A 145 5.30 3.87 19.68
N VAL A 146 4.32 3.17 20.26
CA VAL A 146 4.21 2.90 21.70
C VAL A 146 5.40 2.14 22.29
N THR A 147 6.04 1.26 21.53
CA THR A 147 7.22 0.50 21.95
C THR A 147 8.53 1.07 21.41
N ARG A 148 8.44 1.94 20.40
CA ARG A 148 9.60 2.46 19.67
C ARG A 148 10.06 3.83 20.11
N VAL A 149 9.16 4.70 20.57
CA VAL A 149 9.51 6.05 21.03
C VAL A 149 9.71 6.07 22.54
N SER A 150 10.77 6.74 22.98
CA SER A 150 11.10 6.86 24.40
C SER A 150 9.98 7.54 25.19
N GLY A 151 9.45 6.88 26.22
CA GLY A 151 8.37 7.39 27.07
C GLY A 151 6.96 7.33 26.44
N ALA A 152 6.80 6.77 25.24
CA ALA A 152 5.50 6.67 24.59
C ALA A 152 4.54 5.72 25.31
N LYS A 153 5.05 4.62 25.87
CA LYS A 153 4.25 3.66 26.63
C LYS A 153 3.73 4.29 27.92
N GLU A 154 4.58 4.99 28.66
CA GLU A 154 4.23 5.67 29.90
C GLU A 154 3.15 6.74 29.66
N PHE A 155 3.30 7.53 28.59
CA PHE A 155 2.29 8.51 28.19
C PHE A 155 0.94 7.83 27.86
N ARG A 156 0.95 6.79 27.04
CA ARG A 156 -0.28 6.08 26.68
C ARG A 156 -0.96 5.39 27.85
N GLU A 157 -0.18 4.94 28.82
CA GLU A 157 -0.71 4.35 30.07
C GLU A 157 -1.23 5.41 31.07
N GLY A 158 -1.02 6.70 30.80
CA GLY A 158 -1.39 7.81 31.67
C GLY A 158 -0.43 8.01 32.87
N LYS A 159 0.79 7.46 32.76
CA LYS A 159 1.87 7.60 33.78
C LYS A 159 2.75 8.81 33.54
N ALA A 160 2.63 9.45 32.40
CA ALA A 160 3.33 10.68 32.01
C ALA A 160 2.37 11.62 31.29
N GLU A 161 2.53 12.93 31.47
CA GLU A 161 1.73 13.97 30.82
C GLU A 161 2.17 14.23 29.37
N THR A 162 3.43 13.91 29.04
CA THR A 162 4.00 14.11 27.70
C THR A 162 4.91 12.96 27.32
N VAL A 163 5.16 12.79 26.01
CA VAL A 163 6.07 11.77 25.51
C VAL A 163 7.52 12.24 25.66
N LYS A 164 8.30 11.58 26.50
CA LYS A 164 9.70 11.94 26.78
C LYS A 164 10.56 12.05 25.52
N GLY A 165 10.30 11.21 24.53
CA GLY A 165 11.04 11.16 23.27
C GLY A 165 10.65 12.24 22.27
N PHE A 166 9.65 13.07 22.55
CA PHE A 166 9.22 14.19 21.70
C PHE A 166 9.64 15.51 22.35
N GLN A 167 10.74 16.10 21.87
CA GLN A 167 11.33 17.26 22.47
C GLN A 167 11.31 18.47 21.52
N ILE A 168 10.89 19.60 22.06
CA ILE A 168 10.99 20.92 21.42
C ILE A 168 12.33 21.51 21.87
N LEU A 169 13.28 21.67 20.94
CA LEU A 169 14.58 22.25 21.22
C LEU A 169 14.61 23.75 20.95
N ASP A 170 13.78 24.20 20.02
CA ASP A 170 13.57 25.60 19.63
C ASP A 170 12.21 25.74 18.94
N LYS A 171 11.73 26.97 18.72
CA LYS A 171 10.47 27.23 17.99
C LYS A 171 10.33 26.44 16.67
N TYR A 172 11.47 26.21 15.98
CA TYR A 172 11.53 25.53 14.69
C TYR A 172 12.40 24.29 14.71
N ILE A 173 12.73 23.74 15.88
CA ILE A 173 13.55 22.54 16.00
C ILE A 173 12.85 21.54 16.89
N PHE A 174 12.52 20.39 16.31
CA PHE A 174 11.87 19.26 16.97
C PHE A 174 12.77 18.02 16.93
N GLU A 175 12.89 17.29 18.04
CA GLU A 175 13.68 16.07 18.13
C GLU A 175 12.80 14.88 18.54
N ILE A 176 12.95 13.76 17.83
CA ILE A 176 12.40 12.46 18.20
C ILE A 176 13.51 11.56 18.71
N THR A 177 13.32 10.95 19.89
CA THR A 177 14.22 9.95 20.46
C THR A 177 13.55 8.57 20.43
N TRP A 178 14.10 7.67 19.64
CA TRP A 178 13.71 6.27 19.56
C TRP A 178 14.38 5.45 20.67
N THR A 179 13.75 4.38 21.14
CA THR A 179 14.32 3.46 22.16
C THR A 179 15.50 2.67 21.63
N LYS A 180 15.55 2.45 20.31
CA LYS A 180 16.64 1.80 19.55
C LYS A 180 16.74 2.48 18.19
N PRO A 181 17.84 2.34 17.44
CA PRO A 181 17.86 2.74 16.02
C PRO A 181 16.67 2.14 15.29
N TYR A 182 15.97 2.94 14.50
CA TYR A 182 14.81 2.49 13.75
C TYR A 182 14.92 2.95 12.29
N TYR A 183 15.23 2.02 11.40
CA TYR A 183 15.45 2.31 9.97
C TYR A 183 14.27 2.98 9.32
N SER A 184 13.07 2.50 9.60
CA SER A 184 11.83 2.94 8.94
C SER A 184 11.26 4.23 9.52
N SER A 185 11.99 4.95 10.39
CA SER A 185 11.55 6.20 11.05
C SER A 185 10.97 7.22 10.07
N LEU A 186 11.67 7.51 8.97
CA LEU A 186 11.25 8.53 8.01
C LEU A 186 10.08 8.06 7.14
N TYR A 187 10.01 6.76 6.84
CA TYR A 187 8.83 6.18 6.19
C TYR A 187 7.59 6.32 7.07
N LEU A 188 7.72 5.96 8.36
CA LEU A 188 6.63 6.11 9.32
C LEU A 188 6.16 7.56 9.44
N LEU A 189 7.11 8.51 9.53
CA LEU A 189 6.78 9.93 9.66
C LEU A 189 6.22 10.59 8.38
N SER A 190 6.29 9.90 7.24
CA SER A 190 5.67 10.36 5.98
C SER A 190 4.22 9.89 5.82
N MET A 191 3.70 9.05 6.72
CA MET A 191 2.37 8.48 6.61
C MET A 191 1.26 9.48 6.93
N PRO A 192 0.03 9.30 6.39
CA PRO A 192 -1.07 10.23 6.55
C PRO A 192 -1.43 10.52 8.01
N PHE A 193 -1.30 9.56 8.91
CA PHE A 193 -1.57 9.75 10.33
C PHE A 193 -0.50 10.57 11.07
N CYS A 194 0.63 10.90 10.41
CA CYS A 194 1.69 11.77 10.92
C CYS A 194 1.59 13.21 10.38
N LYS A 195 0.45 13.61 9.83
CA LYS A 195 0.21 15.00 9.40
C LYS A 195 0.21 15.95 10.58
N ILE A 196 0.71 17.17 10.36
CA ILE A 196 0.86 18.18 11.40
C ILE A 196 -0.38 19.06 11.46
N LEU A 197 -0.90 19.25 12.66
CA LEU A 197 -2.18 19.89 12.97
C LEU A 197 -1.96 21.12 13.87
N PRO A 198 -2.78 22.16 13.74
CA PRO A 198 -2.67 23.37 14.56
C PRO A 198 -3.15 23.10 16.00
N ARG A 199 -2.20 23.02 16.94
CA ARG A 199 -2.44 22.71 18.35
C ARG A 199 -3.50 23.60 18.97
N ASP A 200 -3.30 24.90 18.91
CA ASP A 200 -4.17 25.86 19.61
C ASP A 200 -5.59 25.88 19.04
N LYS A 201 -5.71 25.70 17.73
CA LYS A 201 -7.01 25.62 17.06
C LYS A 201 -7.78 24.35 17.45
N ILE A 202 -7.11 23.20 17.55
CA ILE A 202 -7.74 21.96 17.99
C ILE A 202 -8.15 22.05 19.48
N ILE A 203 -7.32 22.65 20.32
CA ILE A 203 -7.67 22.84 21.74
C ILE A 203 -8.91 23.74 21.87
N SER A 204 -9.04 24.80 21.06
CA SER A 204 -10.18 25.71 21.11
C SER A 204 -11.47 25.09 20.56
N ASP A 205 -11.39 24.38 19.44
CA ASP A 205 -12.56 23.91 18.68
C ASP A 205 -12.98 22.48 19.04
N GLY A 206 -12.08 21.72 19.70
CA GLY A 206 -12.29 20.33 20.05
C GLY A 206 -12.55 19.45 18.82
N ILE A 207 -13.44 18.47 18.95
CA ILE A 207 -13.81 17.55 17.86
C ILE A 207 -14.45 18.27 16.66
N GLY A 208 -14.97 19.48 16.86
CA GLY A 208 -15.54 20.32 15.80
C GLY A 208 -14.53 20.75 14.76
N PHE A 209 -13.25 20.84 15.14
CA PHE A 209 -12.14 21.16 14.23
C PHE A 209 -12.13 20.24 13.00
N PHE A 210 -12.31 18.94 13.17
CA PHE A 210 -12.21 17.96 12.08
C PHE A 210 -13.40 17.98 11.10
N ARG A 211 -14.45 18.76 11.42
CA ARG A 211 -15.54 19.07 10.48
C ARG A 211 -15.26 20.28 9.61
N LYS A 212 -14.34 21.15 10.01
CA LYS A 212 -13.88 22.32 9.23
C LYS A 212 -12.37 22.44 9.42
N PRO A 213 -11.61 21.48 8.89
CA PRO A 213 -10.20 21.38 9.19
C PRO A 213 -9.40 22.54 8.59
N SER A 214 -8.29 22.84 9.25
CA SER A 214 -7.31 23.81 8.82
C SER A 214 -5.92 23.17 8.89
N GLY A 215 -5.33 22.90 7.76
CA GLY A 215 -3.99 22.34 7.62
C GLY A 215 -3.00 23.32 7.01
N THR A 216 -1.90 22.79 6.48
CA THR A 216 -0.87 23.54 5.76
C THR A 216 -0.83 23.19 4.27
N GLY A 217 -1.70 22.28 3.81
CA GLY A 217 -1.67 21.71 2.46
C GLY A 217 -2.09 22.66 1.34
N PRO A 218 -1.98 22.22 0.08
CA PRO A 218 -2.24 23.05 -1.10
C PRO A 218 -3.70 23.44 -1.27
N PHE A 219 -4.63 22.75 -0.61
CA PHE A 219 -6.06 23.07 -0.63
C PHE A 219 -6.60 23.21 0.79
N LYS A 220 -7.52 24.14 0.97
CA LYS A 220 -8.20 24.39 2.24
C LYS A 220 -9.68 24.00 2.15
N PHE A 221 -10.23 23.55 3.29
CA PHE A 221 -11.65 23.29 3.41
C PHE A 221 -12.46 24.55 3.15
N ASP A 222 -13.52 24.41 2.35
CA ASP A 222 -14.49 25.47 2.08
C ASP A 222 -15.89 25.05 2.57
N TYR A 223 -16.54 24.07 1.93
CA TYR A 223 -17.85 23.60 2.34
C TYR A 223 -18.05 22.10 2.04
N TYR A 224 -19.12 21.55 2.62
CA TYR A 224 -19.56 20.18 2.29
C TYR A 224 -20.53 20.17 1.12
N LEU A 225 -20.31 19.28 0.17
CA LEU A 225 -21.31 18.91 -0.81
C LEU A 225 -22.49 18.23 -0.11
N ARG A 226 -23.72 18.52 -0.57
CA ARG A 226 -24.94 18.00 0.04
C ARG A 226 -25.87 17.36 -0.98
N THR A 227 -26.59 16.32 -0.55
CA THR A 227 -27.69 15.74 -1.32
C THR A 227 -28.90 16.67 -1.32
N ASN A 228 -29.90 16.36 -2.16
CA ASN A 228 -31.19 17.07 -2.17
C ASN A 228 -31.93 16.98 -0.80
N ARG A 229 -31.54 16.04 0.07
CA ARG A 229 -32.04 15.92 1.45
C ARG A 229 -31.17 16.65 2.45
N LEU A 230 -30.23 17.48 2.00
CA LEU A 230 -29.26 18.24 2.79
C LEU A 230 -28.27 17.37 3.61
N GLU A 231 -28.21 16.09 3.36
CA GLU A 231 -27.21 15.20 3.95
C GLU A 231 -25.83 15.51 3.37
N ILE A 232 -24.80 15.43 4.21
CA ILE A 232 -23.41 15.62 3.77
C ILE A 232 -23.02 14.45 2.86
N ALA A 233 -22.59 14.79 1.65
CA ALA A 233 -22.31 13.82 0.58
C ALA A 233 -20.84 13.84 0.12
N GLY A 234 -20.09 14.89 0.44
CA GLY A 234 -18.72 15.07 0.00
C GLY A 234 -18.14 16.40 0.50
N VAL A 235 -17.02 16.80 -0.05
CA VAL A 235 -16.31 18.03 0.34
C VAL A 235 -15.84 18.79 -0.88
N HIS A 236 -15.92 20.12 -0.79
CA HIS A 236 -15.31 21.08 -1.69
C HIS A 236 -14.13 21.74 -0.99
N LEU A 237 -12.96 21.69 -1.64
CA LEU A 237 -11.72 22.30 -1.18
C LEU A 237 -11.30 23.36 -2.19
N THR A 238 -10.87 24.53 -1.72
CA THR A 238 -10.36 25.61 -2.57
C THR A 238 -8.84 25.74 -2.46
N ARG A 239 -8.20 26.20 -3.52
CA ARG A 239 -6.74 26.45 -3.54
C ARG A 239 -6.33 27.36 -2.38
N TYR A 240 -5.18 27.04 -1.79
CA TYR A 240 -4.52 27.88 -0.80
C TYR A 240 -3.36 28.63 -1.46
N ASP A 241 -3.57 29.91 -1.79
CA ASP A 241 -2.60 30.73 -2.53
C ASP A 241 -1.33 31.05 -1.72
N GLU A 242 -1.39 30.99 -0.37
CA GLU A 242 -0.21 31.15 0.51
C GLU A 242 0.49 29.80 0.82
N TYR A 243 0.27 28.77 0.00
CA TYR A 243 0.94 27.48 0.17
C TYR A 243 2.47 27.66 0.12
N PHE A 244 3.19 27.03 1.05
CA PHE A 244 4.64 27.21 1.22
C PHE A 244 5.51 26.58 0.11
N ALA A 245 4.89 25.79 -0.77
CA ALA A 245 5.51 25.20 -1.96
C ALA A 245 4.85 25.78 -3.23
N GLU A 246 4.94 25.07 -4.35
CA GLU A 246 4.31 25.51 -5.61
C GLU A 246 2.78 25.52 -5.48
N PRO A 247 2.10 26.63 -5.84
CA PRO A 247 0.65 26.70 -5.80
C PRO A 247 0.00 25.65 -6.72
N ALA A 248 -1.16 25.13 -6.32
CA ALA A 248 -1.92 24.23 -7.16
C ALA A 248 -2.39 24.90 -8.45
N TYR A 249 -2.46 24.16 -9.56
CA TYR A 249 -3.00 24.66 -10.82
C TYR A 249 -4.52 24.85 -10.76
N LEU A 250 -5.22 23.96 -10.06
CA LEU A 250 -6.68 23.98 -9.91
C LEU A 250 -7.13 25.09 -8.93
N ASP A 251 -8.31 25.68 -9.17
CA ASP A 251 -8.96 26.56 -8.20
C ASP A 251 -9.59 25.76 -7.06
N ALA A 252 -10.11 24.55 -7.37
CA ALA A 252 -10.81 23.72 -6.39
C ALA A 252 -10.75 22.22 -6.72
N VAL A 253 -11.01 21.40 -5.68
CA VAL A 253 -11.19 19.95 -5.78
C VAL A 253 -12.50 19.56 -5.09
N GLU A 254 -13.32 18.75 -5.74
CA GLU A 254 -14.52 18.16 -5.17
C GLU A 254 -14.35 16.64 -5.06
N PHE A 255 -14.65 16.12 -3.89
CA PHE A 255 -14.56 14.71 -3.60
C PHE A 255 -15.92 14.21 -3.09
N CYS A 256 -16.57 13.31 -3.84
CA CYS A 256 -17.90 12.81 -3.50
C CYS A 256 -18.05 11.30 -3.82
N PRO A 257 -18.34 10.46 -2.81
CA PRO A 257 -18.62 9.04 -3.02
C PRO A 257 -19.89 8.77 -3.84
N LEU A 258 -20.85 9.70 -3.81
CA LEU A 258 -22.14 9.53 -4.49
C LEU A 258 -22.10 9.80 -6.00
N PHE A 259 -20.99 10.32 -6.52
CA PHE A 259 -20.80 10.37 -7.96
C PHE A 259 -20.86 8.96 -8.55
N THR A 260 -21.50 8.82 -9.70
CA THR A 260 -21.71 7.54 -10.38
C THR A 260 -20.89 7.45 -11.67
N LEU A 261 -20.87 6.27 -12.29
CA LEU A 261 -20.29 6.11 -13.61
C LEU A 261 -21.02 6.98 -14.66
N ASP A 262 -22.33 7.16 -14.53
CA ASP A 262 -23.10 7.99 -15.46
C ASP A 262 -22.69 9.47 -15.36
N HIS A 263 -22.42 10.00 -14.16
CA HIS A 263 -21.84 11.35 -14.02
C HIS A 263 -20.50 11.47 -14.77
N PHE A 264 -19.67 10.42 -14.73
CA PHE A 264 -18.41 10.41 -15.46
C PHE A 264 -18.64 10.35 -16.99
N MET A 265 -19.53 9.48 -17.44
CA MET A 265 -19.86 9.34 -18.88
C MET A 265 -20.50 10.61 -19.48
N ASN A 266 -21.21 11.39 -18.66
CA ASN A 266 -21.81 12.68 -19.04
C ASN A 266 -20.85 13.87 -18.85
N GLU A 267 -19.56 13.64 -18.53
CA GLU A 267 -18.55 14.68 -18.28
C GLU A 267 -18.89 15.64 -17.10
N GLU A 268 -19.76 15.20 -16.18
CA GLU A 268 -20.12 15.96 -14.99
C GLU A 268 -19.03 15.87 -13.92
N ILE A 269 -18.19 14.82 -13.97
CA ILE A 269 -17.02 14.61 -13.13
C ILE A 269 -15.79 14.23 -13.97
N ASP A 270 -14.61 14.55 -13.45
CA ASP A 270 -13.35 14.45 -14.19
C ASP A 270 -12.65 13.11 -13.97
N SER A 271 -12.99 12.38 -12.89
CA SER A 271 -12.40 11.06 -12.62
C SER A 271 -13.30 10.10 -11.84
N THR A 272 -13.11 8.79 -12.08
CA THR A 272 -13.82 7.72 -11.40
C THR A 272 -12.94 6.49 -11.18
N PRO A 273 -12.95 5.86 -9.98
CA PRO A 273 -12.30 4.57 -9.73
C PRO A 273 -13.12 3.38 -10.27
N VAL A 274 -14.35 3.62 -10.73
CA VAL A 274 -15.20 2.58 -11.29
C VAL A 274 -14.75 2.28 -12.70
N ILE A 275 -14.06 1.16 -12.89
CA ILE A 275 -13.63 0.68 -14.21
C ILE A 275 -14.63 -0.38 -14.67
N SER A 276 -15.25 -0.14 -15.81
CA SER A 276 -16.10 -1.09 -16.51
C SER A 276 -15.51 -1.42 -17.88
N THR A 277 -15.97 -2.49 -18.50
CA THR A 277 -15.58 -2.85 -19.88
C THR A 277 -15.87 -1.74 -20.88
N ARG A 278 -16.87 -0.86 -20.60
CA ARG A 278 -17.18 0.32 -21.43
C ARG A 278 -16.04 1.34 -21.45
N LEU A 279 -15.34 1.52 -20.33
CA LEU A 279 -14.23 2.48 -20.20
C LEU A 279 -12.93 1.95 -20.84
N LEU A 280 -12.73 0.62 -20.83
CA LEU A 280 -11.49 0.02 -21.35
C LEU A 280 -11.34 0.16 -22.88
N ASN A 281 -12.43 0.36 -23.60
CA ASN A 281 -12.47 0.50 -25.06
C ASN A 281 -12.77 1.94 -25.53
N SER A 282 -12.45 2.93 -24.72
CA SER A 282 -12.73 4.34 -24.96
C SER A 282 -11.46 5.19 -24.94
N ASP A 283 -11.57 6.47 -25.29
CA ASP A 283 -10.46 7.44 -25.28
C ASP A 283 -10.11 7.98 -23.88
N TYR A 284 -10.73 7.44 -22.83
CA TYR A 284 -10.43 7.83 -21.45
C TYR A 284 -9.02 7.41 -21.04
N GLN A 285 -8.37 8.23 -20.22
CA GLN A 285 -7.07 7.90 -19.67
C GLN A 285 -7.25 6.98 -18.45
N ILE A 286 -6.70 5.77 -18.53
CA ILE A 286 -6.73 4.81 -17.41
C ILE A 286 -5.37 4.82 -16.72
N TYR A 287 -5.35 5.26 -15.47
CA TYR A 287 -4.19 5.16 -14.59
C TYR A 287 -4.35 3.96 -13.68
N GLN A 288 -3.24 3.27 -13.46
CA GLN A 288 -3.19 2.07 -12.63
C GLN A 288 -2.01 2.19 -11.69
N ASP A 289 -2.21 1.86 -10.42
CA ASP A 289 -1.13 1.72 -9.47
C ASP A 289 -0.58 0.28 -9.42
N ASP A 290 0.59 0.12 -8.78
CA ASP A 290 1.07 -1.17 -8.30
C ASP A 290 0.86 -1.17 -6.78
N PRO A 291 -0.25 -1.68 -6.28
CA PRO A 291 -0.61 -1.51 -4.89
C PRO A 291 0.33 -2.28 -3.98
N LEU A 292 0.52 -1.73 -2.81
CA LEU A 292 1.24 -2.35 -1.71
C LEU A 292 0.30 -3.30 -0.91
N THR A 293 -0.65 -3.94 -1.60
CA THR A 293 -1.65 -4.84 -1.01
C THR A 293 -1.50 -6.23 -1.58
N HIS A 294 -1.23 -7.20 -0.71
CA HIS A 294 -1.24 -8.61 -1.07
C HIS A 294 -2.39 -9.34 -0.41
N LEU A 295 -3.00 -10.28 -1.14
CA LEU A 295 -3.93 -11.26 -0.60
C LEU A 295 -3.22 -12.57 -0.41
N PHE A 296 -3.39 -13.16 0.77
CA PHE A 296 -2.81 -14.43 1.17
C PHE A 296 -3.90 -15.44 1.52
N LEU A 297 -3.61 -16.71 1.27
CA LEU A 297 -4.30 -17.84 1.87
C LEU A 297 -3.41 -18.39 3.00
N GLY A 298 -3.69 -17.97 4.23
CA GLY A 298 -2.97 -18.44 5.41
C GLY A 298 -3.41 -19.82 5.85
N MET A 299 -2.51 -20.54 6.52
CA MET A 299 -2.72 -21.92 6.99
C MET A 299 -2.43 -22.03 8.49
N SER A 300 -3.21 -22.85 9.21
CA SER A 300 -3.03 -23.09 10.66
C SER A 300 -1.76 -23.91 10.94
N CYS A 301 -0.61 -23.25 11.02
CA CYS A 301 0.72 -23.86 11.13
C CYS A 301 0.98 -24.64 12.44
N HIS A 302 0.07 -24.58 13.39
CA HIS A 302 0.15 -25.25 14.70
C HIS A 302 -0.84 -26.40 14.87
N ILE A 303 -1.63 -26.71 13.83
CA ILE A 303 -2.70 -27.73 13.87
C ILE A 303 -2.44 -28.77 12.78
N PRO A 304 -2.32 -30.10 13.14
CA PRO A 304 -2.20 -31.15 12.14
C PRO A 304 -3.38 -31.17 11.15
N PRO A 305 -3.13 -31.47 9.87
CA PRO A 305 -1.83 -31.79 9.26
C PRO A 305 -1.06 -30.58 8.74
N LEU A 306 -1.60 -29.37 8.91
CA LEU A 306 -1.00 -28.13 8.42
C LEU A 306 0.19 -27.63 9.27
N ASP A 307 0.51 -28.32 10.38
CA ASP A 307 1.75 -28.11 11.15
C ASP A 307 3.01 -28.59 10.38
N ASN A 308 2.83 -29.54 9.42
CA ASN A 308 3.91 -30.03 8.56
C ASN A 308 4.13 -29.08 7.35
N PRO A 309 5.33 -28.48 7.18
CA PRO A 309 5.63 -27.61 6.03
C PRO A 309 5.45 -28.30 4.66
N SER A 310 5.78 -29.61 4.54
CA SER A 310 5.60 -30.36 3.28
C SER A 310 4.13 -30.45 2.88
N VAL A 311 3.22 -30.61 3.86
CA VAL A 311 1.77 -30.59 3.60
C VAL A 311 1.30 -29.21 3.16
N ARG A 312 1.80 -28.13 3.79
CA ARG A 312 1.48 -26.76 3.37
C ARG A 312 1.99 -26.46 1.96
N ARG A 313 3.20 -26.96 1.65
CA ARG A 313 3.76 -26.86 0.29
C ARG A 313 2.90 -27.61 -0.72
N ALA A 314 2.45 -28.83 -0.41
CA ALA A 314 1.54 -29.60 -1.24
C ALA A 314 0.25 -28.81 -1.54
N VAL A 315 -0.39 -28.25 -0.52
CA VAL A 315 -1.58 -27.39 -0.70
C VAL A 315 -1.29 -26.21 -1.63
N SER A 316 -0.11 -25.58 -1.51
CA SER A 316 0.27 -24.48 -2.40
C SER A 316 0.46 -24.90 -3.85
N LEU A 317 1.03 -26.09 -4.09
CA LEU A 317 1.26 -26.67 -5.42
C LEU A 317 -0.03 -27.11 -6.13
N MET A 318 -1.15 -27.24 -5.41
CA MET A 318 -2.47 -27.57 -5.96
C MET A 318 -3.22 -26.37 -6.51
N LEU A 319 -2.76 -25.16 -6.24
CA LEU A 319 -3.52 -23.93 -6.53
C LEU A 319 -3.08 -23.25 -7.83
N ASN A 320 -4.05 -23.07 -8.73
CA ASN A 320 -3.93 -22.23 -9.90
C ASN A 320 -4.20 -20.75 -9.52
N LYS A 321 -3.15 -20.04 -9.12
CA LYS A 321 -3.26 -18.63 -8.69
C LYS A 321 -3.85 -17.68 -9.77
N PRO A 322 -3.51 -17.80 -11.08
CA PRO A 322 -4.20 -17.06 -12.13
C PRO A 322 -5.72 -17.27 -12.13
N GLY A 323 -6.20 -18.51 -12.02
CA GLY A 323 -7.63 -18.82 -11.94
C GLY A 323 -8.30 -18.17 -10.72
N ILE A 324 -7.65 -18.24 -9.56
CA ILE A 324 -8.12 -17.60 -8.33
C ILE A 324 -8.19 -16.07 -8.47
N ALA A 325 -7.17 -15.47 -9.08
CA ALA A 325 -7.15 -14.02 -9.33
C ALA A 325 -8.28 -13.57 -10.28
N ASP A 326 -8.57 -14.38 -11.31
CA ASP A 326 -9.66 -14.12 -12.26
C ASP A 326 -11.04 -14.32 -11.65
N ALA A 327 -11.24 -15.35 -10.79
CA ALA A 327 -12.48 -15.57 -10.06
C ALA A 327 -12.87 -14.41 -9.13
N ALA A 328 -11.88 -13.69 -8.67
CA ALA A 328 -12.06 -12.58 -7.74
C ALA A 328 -12.60 -11.28 -8.39
N SER A 329 -12.76 -11.21 -9.72
CA SER A 329 -13.13 -9.96 -10.43
C SER A 329 -13.82 -10.23 -11.77
N ASP A 330 -14.86 -9.43 -12.07
CA ASP A 330 -15.53 -9.43 -13.38
C ASP A 330 -14.62 -8.97 -14.53
N ILE A 331 -13.56 -8.25 -14.21
CA ILE A 331 -12.55 -7.80 -15.17
C ILE A 331 -11.28 -8.61 -14.97
N LYS A 332 -11.05 -9.53 -15.92
CA LYS A 332 -9.83 -10.35 -15.94
C LYS A 332 -8.58 -9.46 -15.98
N SER A 333 -7.49 -9.95 -15.41
CA SER A 333 -6.19 -9.25 -15.33
C SER A 333 -6.13 -7.96 -14.50
N ILE A 334 -7.19 -7.57 -13.79
CA ILE A 334 -7.12 -6.49 -12.77
C ILE A 334 -6.28 -6.92 -11.56
N ARG A 335 -6.25 -8.22 -11.28
CA ARG A 335 -5.51 -8.79 -10.17
C ARG A 335 -4.31 -9.53 -10.71
N ARG A 336 -3.14 -9.20 -10.18
CA ARG A 336 -1.88 -9.78 -10.63
C ARG A 336 -1.49 -10.94 -9.70
N PRO A 337 -1.44 -12.19 -10.18
CA PRO A 337 -0.92 -13.31 -9.39
C PRO A 337 0.50 -13.03 -8.92
N ILE A 338 0.83 -13.44 -7.68
CA ILE A 338 2.12 -13.20 -7.05
C ILE A 338 2.68 -14.49 -6.44
N ASN A 339 4.02 -14.50 -6.28
CA ASN A 339 4.75 -15.57 -5.59
C ASN A 339 5.62 -15.06 -4.44
N ASN A 340 5.69 -13.76 -4.26
CA ASN A 340 6.49 -13.07 -3.25
C ASN A 340 5.62 -12.59 -2.09
N TYR A 341 6.21 -12.54 -0.90
CA TYR A 341 5.55 -12.01 0.29
C TYR A 341 5.67 -10.49 0.34
N ILE A 342 6.79 -9.93 -0.09
CA ILE A 342 7.06 -8.48 -0.10
C ILE A 342 6.63 -7.89 -1.44
N PRO A 343 5.82 -6.80 -1.46
CA PRO A 343 5.44 -6.13 -2.70
C PRO A 343 6.63 -5.59 -3.50
N SER A 344 6.59 -5.74 -4.82
CA SER A 344 7.73 -5.47 -5.72
C SER A 344 8.22 -4.03 -5.74
N ARG A 345 7.41 -3.06 -5.33
CA ARG A 345 7.81 -1.63 -5.26
C ARG A 345 8.43 -1.24 -3.93
N VAL A 346 8.33 -2.08 -2.92
CA VAL A 346 8.88 -1.77 -1.59
C VAL A 346 10.41 -1.75 -1.65
N PRO A 347 11.05 -0.70 -1.10
CA PRO A 347 12.52 -0.65 -1.06
C PRO A 347 13.09 -1.87 -0.32
N GLY A 348 13.91 -2.65 -1.01
CA GLY A 348 14.47 -3.90 -0.47
C GLY A 348 13.81 -5.17 -1.02
N PHE A 349 12.81 -5.05 -1.89
CA PHE A 349 12.31 -6.19 -2.66
C PHE A 349 13.41 -6.81 -3.53
N ILE A 350 13.48 -8.13 -3.53
CA ILE A 350 14.31 -8.92 -4.44
C ILE A 350 13.39 -9.91 -5.15
N ILE A 351 13.62 -10.12 -6.44
CA ILE A 351 12.90 -11.15 -7.20
C ILE A 351 13.27 -12.51 -6.62
N PRO A 352 12.29 -13.32 -6.16
CA PRO A 352 12.57 -14.64 -5.64
C PRO A 352 13.28 -15.52 -6.69
N ASN A 353 14.29 -16.25 -6.26
CA ASN A 353 15.02 -17.18 -7.14
C ASN A 353 14.13 -18.35 -7.56
N GLU A 354 13.20 -18.75 -6.71
CA GLU A 354 12.27 -19.84 -6.93
C GLU A 354 10.83 -19.39 -6.65
N THR A 355 9.88 -20.03 -7.33
CA THR A 355 8.46 -19.72 -7.20
C THR A 355 7.66 -21.02 -7.06
N ILE A 356 6.63 -21.01 -6.21
CA ILE A 356 5.70 -22.13 -6.07
C ILE A 356 4.58 -21.92 -7.10
N ASN A 357 4.60 -22.74 -8.15
CA ASN A 357 3.58 -22.75 -9.18
C ASN A 357 2.77 -24.06 -9.10
N LEU A 358 1.64 -24.13 -9.77
CA LEU A 358 0.82 -25.33 -9.89
C LEU A 358 1.67 -26.51 -10.36
N ASN A 359 1.76 -27.55 -9.52
CA ASN A 359 2.44 -28.81 -9.80
C ASN A 359 1.71 -29.97 -9.08
N PRO A 360 0.67 -30.55 -9.70
CA PRO A 360 -0.13 -31.61 -9.12
C PRO A 360 0.66 -32.89 -8.76
N GLU A 361 1.67 -33.22 -9.56
CA GLU A 361 2.47 -34.44 -9.34
C GLU A 361 3.29 -34.33 -8.05
N GLU A 362 4.08 -33.26 -7.89
CA GLU A 362 4.84 -32.96 -6.67
C GLU A 362 3.91 -32.84 -5.44
N ALA A 363 2.73 -32.26 -5.62
CA ALA A 363 1.77 -32.11 -4.53
C ALA A 363 1.29 -33.46 -4.00
N LEU A 364 0.96 -34.40 -4.89
CA LEU A 364 0.53 -35.75 -4.51
C LEU A 364 1.68 -36.59 -3.90
N GLU A 365 2.90 -36.43 -4.39
CA GLU A 365 4.08 -37.05 -3.80
C GLU A 365 4.27 -36.62 -2.35
N LEU A 366 4.25 -35.29 -2.10
CA LEU A 366 4.39 -34.71 -0.76
C LEU A 366 3.28 -35.17 0.20
N LEU A 367 2.02 -35.28 -0.28
CA LEU A 367 0.93 -35.79 0.55
C LEU A 367 1.11 -37.28 0.86
N THR A 368 1.58 -38.07 -0.11
CA THR A 368 1.85 -39.49 0.09
C THR A 368 2.97 -39.70 1.11
N GLU A 369 4.07 -38.95 1.01
CA GLU A 369 5.16 -38.94 1.98
C GLU A 369 4.70 -38.54 3.38
N ALA A 370 3.72 -37.62 3.47
CA ALA A 370 3.09 -37.22 4.72
C ALA A 370 2.08 -38.24 5.27
N GLY A 371 1.87 -39.36 4.56
CA GLY A 371 1.02 -40.49 4.99
C GLY A 371 -0.44 -40.39 4.55
N PHE A 372 -0.78 -39.52 3.60
CA PHE A 372 -2.14 -39.42 3.03
C PHE A 372 -2.28 -40.31 1.80
N SER A 373 -3.39 -41.07 1.73
CA SER A 373 -3.72 -42.02 0.66
C SER A 373 -5.24 -42.18 0.55
N GLU A 374 -5.70 -43.03 -0.36
CA GLU A 374 -7.13 -43.40 -0.43
C GLU A 374 -7.64 -44.00 0.88
N GLU A 375 -6.78 -44.77 1.61
CA GLU A 375 -7.12 -45.38 2.89
C GLU A 375 -7.04 -44.39 4.06
N ASN A 376 -6.14 -43.42 4.00
CA ASN A 376 -5.95 -42.35 5.00
C ASN A 376 -6.21 -41.00 4.39
N SER A 377 -7.49 -40.63 4.27
CA SER A 377 -7.90 -39.42 3.59
C SER A 377 -7.53 -38.13 4.35
N PHE A 378 -7.23 -37.08 3.61
CA PHE A 378 -6.94 -35.76 4.17
C PHE A 378 -8.14 -35.22 4.96
N PRO A 379 -7.97 -34.64 6.16
CA PRO A 379 -9.07 -34.13 6.96
C PRO A 379 -9.72 -32.89 6.30
N SER A 380 -11.00 -32.66 6.59
CA SER A 380 -11.68 -31.46 6.11
C SER A 380 -11.09 -30.21 6.73
N LEU A 381 -10.87 -29.17 5.93
CA LEU A 381 -10.39 -27.86 6.37
C LEU A 381 -11.56 -26.88 6.56
N ASN A 382 -11.50 -26.05 7.58
CA ASN A 382 -12.34 -24.86 7.65
C ASN A 382 -11.70 -23.74 6.81
N PHE A 383 -12.50 -22.99 6.06
CA PHE A 383 -12.03 -21.86 5.26
C PHE A 383 -12.66 -20.57 5.80
N PHE A 384 -11.85 -19.71 6.38
CA PHE A 384 -12.31 -18.49 7.03
C PHE A 384 -12.24 -17.29 6.11
N ILE A 385 -13.35 -16.54 6.03
CA ILE A 385 -13.48 -15.25 5.35
C ILE A 385 -14.03 -14.24 6.34
N ASP A 386 -13.48 -13.02 6.37
CA ASP A 386 -13.95 -11.92 7.20
C ASP A 386 -15.30 -11.36 6.74
N GLU A 387 -16.10 -10.85 7.67
CA GLU A 387 -17.28 -10.04 7.38
C GLU A 387 -16.89 -8.58 7.08
N PRO A 388 -17.61 -7.83 6.22
CA PRO A 388 -18.85 -8.24 5.55
C PRO A 388 -18.60 -9.19 4.37
N ARG A 389 -19.61 -10.02 4.12
CA ARG A 389 -19.61 -10.94 2.97
C ARG A 389 -19.64 -10.14 1.68
N THR A 390 -18.71 -10.44 0.79
CA THR A 390 -18.69 -9.88 -0.58
C THR A 390 -18.72 -11.03 -1.59
N GLU A 391 -19.32 -10.78 -2.74
CA GLU A 391 -19.36 -11.74 -3.84
C GLU A 391 -17.95 -12.18 -4.25
N SER A 392 -17.04 -11.23 -4.39
CA SER A 392 -15.63 -11.51 -4.72
C SER A 392 -14.94 -12.49 -3.74
N LYS A 393 -15.14 -12.35 -2.43
CA LYS A 393 -14.56 -13.26 -1.44
C LYS A 393 -15.19 -14.66 -1.54
N TYR A 394 -16.48 -14.73 -1.85
CA TYR A 394 -17.18 -15.99 -2.04
C TYR A 394 -16.70 -16.72 -3.31
N GLU A 395 -16.51 -16.03 -4.42
CA GLU A 395 -15.99 -16.62 -5.66
C GLU A 395 -14.54 -17.12 -5.49
N ILE A 396 -13.69 -16.40 -4.73
CA ILE A 396 -12.36 -16.88 -4.36
C ILE A 396 -12.44 -18.19 -3.57
N PHE A 397 -13.33 -18.26 -2.57
CA PHE A 397 -13.53 -19.47 -1.78
C PHE A 397 -13.97 -20.63 -2.68
N LYS A 398 -14.93 -20.41 -3.57
CA LYS A 398 -15.48 -21.41 -4.47
C LYS A 398 -14.37 -21.97 -5.37
N GLU A 399 -13.60 -21.10 -6.01
CA GLU A 399 -12.50 -21.49 -6.89
C GLU A 399 -11.44 -22.32 -6.14
N ILE A 400 -10.99 -21.86 -4.96
CA ILE A 400 -10.02 -22.60 -4.15
C ILE A 400 -10.62 -23.95 -3.68
N SER A 401 -11.89 -23.97 -3.28
CA SER A 401 -12.58 -25.18 -2.85
C SER A 401 -12.69 -26.20 -3.97
N GLU A 402 -13.01 -25.79 -5.19
CA GLU A 402 -13.08 -26.66 -6.37
C GLU A 402 -11.71 -27.25 -6.71
N GLN A 403 -10.66 -26.41 -6.71
CA GLN A 403 -9.29 -26.86 -6.96
C GLN A 403 -8.84 -27.88 -5.92
N LEU A 404 -8.99 -27.62 -4.63
CA LEU A 404 -8.60 -28.55 -3.56
C LEU A 404 -9.44 -29.85 -3.56
N SER A 405 -10.73 -29.74 -3.91
CA SER A 405 -11.62 -30.90 -4.00
C SER A 405 -11.20 -31.88 -5.08
N SER A 406 -10.57 -31.43 -6.17
CA SER A 406 -10.02 -32.29 -7.22
C SER A 406 -8.90 -33.20 -6.72
N PHE A 407 -8.27 -32.85 -5.58
CA PHE A 407 -7.27 -33.67 -4.87
C PHE A 407 -7.84 -34.40 -3.63
N GLY A 408 -9.17 -34.41 -3.48
CA GLY A 408 -9.84 -35.09 -2.36
C GLY A 408 -9.85 -34.29 -1.05
N ILE A 409 -9.38 -33.03 -1.05
CA ILE A 409 -9.36 -32.15 0.12
C ILE A 409 -10.67 -31.38 0.21
N ARG A 410 -11.49 -31.68 1.23
CA ARG A 410 -12.77 -31.00 1.45
C ARG A 410 -12.59 -29.72 2.25
N VAL A 411 -13.27 -28.65 1.83
CA VAL A 411 -13.18 -27.34 2.45
C VAL A 411 -14.57 -26.85 2.87
N ARG A 412 -14.71 -26.29 4.07
CA ARG A 412 -15.98 -25.81 4.64
C ARG A 412 -15.90 -24.32 4.92
N LEU A 413 -16.74 -23.53 4.27
CA LEU A 413 -16.82 -22.07 4.48
C LEU A 413 -17.23 -21.74 5.92
N ARG A 414 -16.53 -20.76 6.50
CA ARG A 414 -16.77 -20.13 7.79
C ARG A 414 -16.61 -18.62 7.65
N TYR A 415 -17.36 -17.89 8.44
CA TYR A 415 -17.21 -16.43 8.52
C TYR A 415 -16.73 -16.05 9.91
N TYR A 416 -15.93 -14.98 10.00
CA TYR A 416 -15.47 -14.44 11.27
C TYR A 416 -15.60 -12.93 11.30
N SER A 417 -15.86 -12.39 12.49
CA SER A 417 -15.93 -10.95 12.78
C SER A 417 -14.68 -10.46 13.52
N SER A 418 -13.91 -11.37 14.10
CA SER A 418 -12.69 -11.07 14.85
C SER A 418 -11.62 -12.13 14.59
N LEU A 419 -10.38 -11.71 14.41
CA LEU A 419 -9.23 -12.63 14.29
C LEU A 419 -9.05 -13.54 15.50
N ASN A 420 -9.53 -13.13 16.68
CA ASN A 420 -9.51 -13.97 17.89
C ASN A 420 -10.37 -15.22 17.75
N GLU A 421 -11.48 -15.16 17.02
CA GLU A 421 -12.34 -16.32 16.74
C GLU A 421 -11.59 -17.38 15.93
N VAL A 422 -10.72 -16.96 15.00
CA VAL A 422 -9.91 -17.87 14.20
C VAL A 422 -8.76 -18.46 15.02
N LYS A 423 -8.10 -17.67 15.86
CA LYS A 423 -6.99 -18.13 16.71
C LYS A 423 -7.37 -19.22 17.72
N THR A 424 -8.61 -19.25 18.14
CA THR A 424 -9.12 -20.23 19.12
C THR A 424 -9.57 -21.56 18.51
N GLN A 425 -9.43 -21.73 17.19
CA GLN A 425 -9.82 -22.96 16.51
C GLN A 425 -8.88 -24.11 16.89
N SER A 426 -9.46 -25.30 17.04
CA SER A 426 -8.73 -26.55 17.28
C SER A 426 -8.69 -27.50 16.07
N SER A 427 -9.40 -27.13 14.99
CA SER A 427 -9.44 -27.90 13.74
C SER A 427 -8.62 -27.17 12.67
N PRO A 428 -7.99 -27.90 11.75
CA PRO A 428 -7.16 -27.28 10.71
C PRO A 428 -7.97 -26.33 9.81
N TYR A 429 -7.37 -25.20 9.49
CA TYR A 429 -8.05 -24.17 8.72
C TYR A 429 -7.15 -23.46 7.72
N LEU A 430 -7.83 -22.91 6.71
CA LEU A 430 -7.36 -21.89 5.78
C LEU A 430 -8.02 -20.56 6.13
N ILE A 431 -7.33 -19.45 5.94
CA ILE A 431 -7.87 -18.10 6.13
C ILE A 431 -7.49 -17.21 4.98
N LEU A 432 -8.48 -16.53 4.40
CA LEU A 432 -8.25 -15.49 3.41
C LEU A 432 -7.93 -14.17 4.13
N ILE A 433 -6.74 -13.64 3.94
CA ILE A 433 -6.30 -12.42 4.60
C ILE A 433 -5.63 -11.46 3.60
N GLY A 434 -6.13 -10.22 3.55
CA GLY A 434 -5.53 -9.14 2.81
C GLY A 434 -4.67 -8.28 3.73
N HIS A 435 -3.49 -7.88 3.29
CA HIS A 435 -2.65 -6.93 4.00
C HIS A 435 -2.25 -5.78 3.07
N LEU A 436 -2.68 -4.57 3.45
CA LEU A 436 -2.26 -3.31 2.85
C LEU A 436 -1.14 -2.73 3.68
N LEU A 437 -0.01 -2.44 3.08
CA LEU A 437 1.07 -1.74 3.76
C LEU A 437 0.62 -0.35 4.20
N SER A 438 0.84 -0.05 5.47
CA SER A 438 0.66 1.30 6.02
C SER A 438 1.85 2.20 5.70
N MET A 439 3.05 1.61 5.51
CA MET A 439 4.27 2.29 5.08
C MET A 439 5.05 1.43 4.07
N PRO A 440 5.86 2.02 3.17
CA PRO A 440 6.58 1.28 2.13
C PRO A 440 7.85 0.62 2.70
N ASP A 441 7.66 -0.29 3.62
CA ASP A 441 8.74 -1.04 4.27
C ASP A 441 8.39 -2.52 4.37
N PRO A 442 9.32 -3.46 4.06
CA PRO A 442 9.08 -4.89 4.15
C PRO A 442 8.63 -5.35 5.54
N GLU A 443 9.11 -4.67 6.60
CA GLU A 443 8.72 -4.98 7.98
C GLU A 443 7.20 -4.92 8.17
N ASP A 444 6.54 -3.93 7.54
CA ASP A 444 5.10 -3.72 7.68
C ASP A 444 4.26 -4.84 7.03
N MET A 445 4.82 -5.57 6.07
CA MET A 445 4.20 -6.79 5.53
C MET A 445 4.51 -8.02 6.39
N ILE A 446 5.75 -8.20 6.77
CA ILE A 446 6.23 -9.46 7.34
C ILE A 446 5.94 -9.55 8.83
N ARG A 447 6.23 -8.51 9.62
CA ARG A 447 6.10 -8.56 11.08
C ARG A 447 4.68 -8.84 11.56
N PRO A 448 3.63 -8.16 11.08
CA PRO A 448 2.28 -8.43 11.54
C PRO A 448 1.83 -9.86 11.31
N LEU A 449 2.18 -10.44 10.16
CA LEU A 449 1.65 -11.73 9.73
C LEU A 449 2.49 -12.93 10.20
N PHE A 450 3.83 -12.77 10.31
CA PHE A 450 4.75 -13.92 10.47
C PHE A 450 5.66 -13.85 11.70
N TYR A 451 5.74 -12.73 12.42
CA TYR A 451 6.49 -12.66 13.68
C TYR A 451 5.77 -13.49 14.75
N SER A 452 6.52 -14.36 15.46
CA SER A 452 5.94 -15.36 16.38
C SER A 452 5.06 -14.72 17.47
N GLU A 453 5.47 -13.55 18.01
CA GLU A 453 4.74 -12.85 19.07
C GLU A 453 3.71 -11.82 18.55
N SER A 454 3.49 -11.74 17.24
CA SER A 454 2.53 -10.79 16.69
C SER A 454 1.09 -11.16 17.05
N THR A 455 0.34 -10.17 17.54
CA THR A 455 -1.09 -10.34 17.79
C THR A 455 -1.91 -10.52 16.52
N PHE A 456 -1.38 -10.17 15.36
CA PHE A 456 -2.01 -10.37 14.05
C PHE A 456 -1.61 -11.68 13.36
N ASN A 457 -0.62 -12.41 13.90
CA ASN A 457 -0.25 -13.74 13.41
C ASN A 457 -1.37 -14.74 13.74
N VAL A 458 -2.32 -14.87 12.82
CA VAL A 458 -3.46 -15.80 12.94
C VAL A 458 -3.13 -17.18 12.42
N PHE A 459 -1.94 -17.39 11.87
CA PHE A 459 -1.50 -18.67 11.33
C PHE A 459 -0.94 -19.59 12.44
N GLY A 460 -0.61 -19.02 13.62
CA GLY A 460 0.13 -19.73 14.68
C GLY A 460 1.52 -20.16 14.19
N TYR A 461 2.06 -19.45 13.22
CA TYR A 461 3.39 -19.68 12.68
C TYR A 461 4.46 -19.21 13.65
N THR A 462 5.50 -20.02 13.85
CA THR A 462 6.66 -19.67 14.67
C THR A 462 7.94 -20.12 13.99
N ASN A 463 8.90 -19.19 13.87
CA ASN A 463 10.23 -19.49 13.37
C ASN A 463 11.26 -18.57 14.05
N PRO A 464 12.06 -19.08 15.00
CA PRO A 464 13.04 -18.29 15.75
C PRO A 464 14.10 -17.60 14.88
N GLN A 465 14.42 -18.17 13.71
CA GLN A 465 15.40 -17.57 12.80
C GLN A 465 14.81 -16.39 12.05
N LEU A 466 13.55 -16.48 11.60
CA LEU A 466 12.81 -15.37 11.03
C LEU A 466 12.69 -14.22 12.04
N ASP A 467 12.31 -14.53 13.27
CA ASP A 467 12.18 -13.54 14.36
C ASP A 467 13.51 -12.82 14.63
N LYS A 468 14.62 -13.57 14.62
CA LYS A 468 15.96 -13.00 14.74
C LYS A 468 16.30 -12.06 13.58
N PHE A 469 16.00 -12.46 12.33
CA PHE A 469 16.29 -11.61 11.16
C PHE A 469 15.43 -10.35 11.16
N LEU A 470 14.17 -10.41 11.55
CA LEU A 470 13.32 -9.23 11.72
C LEU A 470 13.89 -8.28 12.79
N THR A 471 14.37 -8.83 13.92
CA THR A 471 14.97 -8.03 15.00
C THR A 471 16.26 -7.35 14.55
N LEU A 472 17.09 -8.03 13.75
CA LEU A 472 18.29 -7.45 13.16
C LEU A 472 17.96 -6.36 12.12
N ALA A 473 16.94 -6.59 11.28
CA ALA A 473 16.50 -5.64 10.27
C ALA A 473 15.97 -4.33 10.86
N ASP A 474 15.37 -4.35 12.06
CA ASP A 474 14.88 -3.14 12.74
C ASP A 474 15.99 -2.11 12.97
N THR A 475 17.19 -2.61 13.35
CA THR A 475 18.31 -1.78 13.78
C THR A 475 19.42 -1.65 12.73
N GLU A 476 19.33 -2.41 11.62
CA GLU A 476 20.32 -2.35 10.54
C GLU A 476 20.20 -1.05 9.76
N ARG A 477 21.29 -0.29 9.69
CA ARG A 477 21.35 1.03 9.06
C ARG A 477 21.78 0.97 7.58
N SER A 478 22.45 -0.09 7.19
CA SER A 478 22.83 -0.32 5.80
C SER A 478 21.63 -0.86 5.01
N ARG A 479 21.18 -0.09 4.00
CA ARG A 479 20.10 -0.53 3.12
C ARG A 479 20.40 -1.90 2.49
N THR A 480 21.63 -2.12 2.04
CA THR A 480 22.05 -3.38 1.41
C THR A 480 21.92 -4.55 2.39
N LYS A 481 22.52 -4.44 3.57
CA LYS A 481 22.44 -5.51 4.59
C LYS A 481 21.01 -5.78 5.05
N ARG A 482 20.22 -4.72 5.18
CA ARG A 482 18.81 -4.86 5.54
C ARG A 482 18.03 -5.59 4.45
N THR A 483 18.29 -5.28 3.17
CA THR A 483 17.72 -6.00 2.02
C THR A 483 18.10 -7.49 2.04
N GLU A 484 19.36 -7.81 2.35
CA GLU A 484 19.82 -9.20 2.50
C GLU A 484 19.07 -9.94 3.62
N LEU A 485 18.81 -9.28 4.76
CA LEU A 485 18.01 -9.87 5.85
C LEU A 485 16.57 -10.19 5.40
N PHE A 486 15.92 -9.29 4.66
CA PHE A 486 14.58 -9.58 4.14
C PHE A 486 14.58 -10.64 3.05
N HIS A 487 15.63 -10.76 2.27
CA HIS A 487 15.79 -11.88 1.34
C HIS A 487 15.84 -13.23 2.07
N LEU A 488 16.64 -13.34 3.14
CA LEU A 488 16.69 -14.53 3.97
C LEU A 488 15.33 -14.85 4.64
N ILE A 489 14.57 -13.81 5.01
CA ILE A 489 13.21 -13.98 5.53
C ILE A 489 12.27 -14.53 4.45
N GLU A 490 12.30 -14.01 3.23
CA GLU A 490 11.47 -14.52 2.12
C GLU A 490 11.85 -15.96 1.77
N GLU A 491 13.13 -16.32 1.84
CA GLU A 491 13.59 -17.70 1.62
C GLU A 491 13.03 -18.66 2.68
N ILE A 492 13.02 -18.28 3.96
CA ILE A 492 12.37 -19.05 5.02
C ILE A 492 10.88 -19.23 4.74
N LEU A 493 10.18 -18.15 4.39
CA LEU A 493 8.75 -18.19 4.11
C LEU A 493 8.42 -19.03 2.86
N TYR A 494 9.31 -19.05 1.87
CA TYR A 494 9.19 -19.91 0.68
C TYR A 494 9.21 -21.41 1.03
N TRP A 495 10.08 -21.81 1.98
CA TRP A 495 10.18 -23.21 2.39
C TRP A 495 9.11 -23.60 3.41
N ASP A 496 8.80 -22.75 4.35
CA ASP A 496 7.84 -23.02 5.44
C ASP A 496 6.38 -22.89 5.00
N VAL A 497 6.10 -22.09 3.97
CA VAL A 497 4.77 -21.82 3.40
C VAL A 497 3.69 -21.58 4.47
N PRO A 498 3.85 -20.62 5.41
CA PRO A 498 2.80 -20.37 6.41
C PRO A 498 1.55 -19.74 5.81
N ALA A 499 1.70 -19.07 4.68
CA ALA A 499 0.62 -18.51 3.86
C ALA A 499 1.03 -18.56 2.38
N ILE A 500 0.05 -18.69 1.51
CA ILE A 500 0.24 -18.73 0.06
C ILE A 500 -0.05 -17.34 -0.49
N PRO A 501 0.93 -16.62 -1.07
CA PRO A 501 0.65 -15.39 -1.80
C PRO A 501 -0.22 -15.69 -3.01
N LEU A 502 -1.41 -15.07 -3.11
CA LEU A 502 -2.36 -15.32 -4.19
C LEU A 502 -2.24 -14.28 -5.30
N TYR A 503 -2.54 -13.04 -4.98
CA TYR A 503 -2.46 -11.94 -5.94
C TYR A 503 -2.32 -10.59 -5.22
N SER A 504 -1.88 -9.56 -5.98
CA SER A 504 -1.93 -8.18 -5.55
C SER A 504 -3.13 -7.45 -6.15
N TYR A 505 -3.71 -6.53 -5.36
CA TYR A 505 -4.76 -5.62 -5.84
C TYR A 505 -4.13 -4.49 -6.63
N GLN A 506 -4.71 -4.15 -7.76
CA GLN A 506 -4.36 -2.98 -8.53
C GLN A 506 -5.55 -2.02 -8.56
N ASN A 507 -5.38 -0.82 -8.00
CA ASN A 507 -6.39 0.21 -8.16
C ASN A 507 -6.26 0.83 -9.54
N ARG A 508 -7.39 1.19 -10.11
CA ARG A 508 -7.48 1.89 -11.39
C ARG A 508 -8.38 3.10 -11.25
N ILE A 509 -8.03 4.16 -11.94
CA ILE A 509 -8.86 5.34 -12.05
C ILE A 509 -8.93 5.75 -13.52
N ALA A 510 -10.15 5.97 -13.98
CA ALA A 510 -10.39 6.57 -15.30
C ALA A 510 -10.46 8.09 -15.13
N MET A 511 -9.86 8.82 -16.05
CA MET A 511 -9.89 10.27 -16.12
C MET A 511 -10.34 10.73 -17.50
N GLN A 512 -11.01 11.87 -17.52
CA GLN A 512 -11.43 12.52 -18.77
C GLN A 512 -10.21 12.88 -19.62
N PRO A 513 -10.32 12.88 -20.96
CA PRO A 513 -9.20 13.14 -21.86
C PRO A 513 -8.50 14.48 -21.68
N TYR A 514 -9.18 15.47 -21.11
CA TYR A 514 -8.65 16.81 -20.83
C TYR A 514 -7.94 16.94 -19.46
N VAL A 515 -7.95 15.92 -18.61
CA VAL A 515 -7.21 15.93 -17.34
C VAL A 515 -5.73 15.71 -17.62
N ARG A 516 -4.87 16.55 -17.09
CA ARG A 516 -3.42 16.55 -17.28
C ARG A 516 -2.68 16.62 -15.94
N GLY A 517 -1.37 16.37 -15.98
CA GLY A 517 -0.50 16.46 -14.79
C GLY A 517 -0.70 15.34 -13.78
N VAL A 518 -1.34 14.24 -14.18
CA VAL A 518 -1.60 13.11 -13.30
C VAL A 518 -0.34 12.27 -13.15
N GLU A 519 0.18 12.22 -11.94
CA GLU A 519 1.26 11.31 -11.55
C GLU A 519 0.68 10.24 -10.62
N VAL A 520 0.88 8.96 -10.96
CA VAL A 520 0.47 7.85 -10.07
C VAL A 520 1.41 7.80 -8.88
N PRO A 521 0.90 8.05 -7.66
CA PRO A 521 1.76 8.06 -6.47
C PRO A 521 2.32 6.66 -6.19
N PRO A 522 3.53 6.56 -5.65
CA PRO A 522 4.16 5.27 -5.36
C PRO A 522 3.45 4.49 -4.25
N MET A 523 2.73 5.18 -3.36
CA MET A 523 1.87 4.58 -2.32
C MET A 523 0.47 4.23 -2.81
N GLY A 524 0.19 4.38 -4.12
CA GLY A 524 -1.10 4.09 -4.74
C GLY A 524 -1.99 5.31 -4.94
N LEU A 525 -3.06 5.11 -5.72
CA LEU A 525 -3.98 6.18 -6.16
C LEU A 525 -4.72 6.92 -5.03
N TYR A 526 -4.79 6.34 -3.84
CA TYR A 526 -5.32 7.03 -2.64
C TYR A 526 -4.48 8.25 -2.23
N TYR A 527 -3.20 8.30 -2.63
CA TYR A 527 -2.24 9.37 -2.34
C TYR A 527 -2.10 10.39 -3.49
N LEU A 528 -3.06 10.41 -4.42
CA LEU A 528 -3.03 11.31 -5.58
C LEU A 528 -2.88 12.77 -5.14
N ASP A 529 -1.87 13.45 -5.67
CA ASP A 529 -1.59 14.87 -5.44
C ASP A 529 -2.36 15.72 -6.47
N ALA A 530 -3.47 16.31 -6.03
CA ALA A 530 -4.30 17.14 -6.90
C ALA A 530 -3.65 18.51 -7.22
N SER A 531 -2.61 18.93 -6.49
CA SER A 531 -1.96 20.22 -6.75
C SER A 531 -1.25 20.28 -8.11
N LYS A 532 -0.86 19.12 -8.64
CA LYS A 532 -0.20 18.97 -9.95
C LYS A 532 -1.17 18.74 -11.10
N ILE A 533 -2.43 18.47 -10.81
CA ILE A 533 -3.46 18.24 -11.83
C ILE A 533 -3.90 19.59 -12.40
N TRP A 534 -4.17 19.61 -13.70
CA TRP A 534 -4.76 20.75 -14.40
C TRP A 534 -5.71 20.28 -15.52
N LEU A 535 -6.60 21.15 -15.96
CA LEU A 535 -7.66 20.83 -16.91
C LEU A 535 -7.39 21.56 -18.25
N ASP A 536 -7.28 20.77 -19.32
CA ASP A 536 -7.06 21.28 -20.68
C ASP A 536 -8.41 21.44 -21.39
N LYS A 537 -9.29 22.25 -20.77
CA LYS A 537 -10.60 22.63 -21.31
C LYS A 537 -10.52 23.94 -22.04
#